data_7543c2b49b28dc09cbee57e68314583e
#
_entry.id   7543c2b49b28dc09cbee57e68314583e
#
_cell.length_a   1.000
_cell.length_b   1.000
_cell.length_c   1.000
_cell.angle_alpha   90.00
_cell.angle_beta   90.00
_cell.angle_gamma   90.00
#
_symmetry.space_group_name_H-M   'P 1'
#
loop_
_entity.id
_entity.type
_entity.pdbx_description
1 polymer ?
#
loop_
_entity_poly.entity_id
_entity_poly.type
_entity_poly.pdbx_seq_one_letter_code
_entity_poly.pdbx_strand_id
1 'polypeptide(L)'
;MILQGTMVSLDPFTADNGATTLIPGSHLWGDDRRPMREEMIPAIMPAGSMCYFLNTVWHSGGANTSNKSRRSLTVQYCQPWIRTFENMTIAMGWEDLDQVPKRLLQLMGFSTHDFMGYVDGRAPRTGVEMRKKRLIEWALRENEKEERRGKESRL
;
A
#
# COMPACT_ATOMS: atom_id res chain seq x y z
N MET A 1 -3.53 13.38 10.94
CA MET A 1 -3.29 12.99 9.54
C MET A 1 -3.21 11.48 9.47
N ILE A 2 -4.09 10.83 8.73
CA ILE A 2 -4.31 9.38 8.81
C ILE A 2 -3.71 8.64 7.61
N LEU A 3 -3.84 9.19 6.42
CA LEU A 3 -3.41 8.57 5.17
C LEU A 3 -2.58 9.53 4.32
N GLN A 4 -1.56 8.98 3.67
CA GLN A 4 -0.67 9.71 2.76
C GLN A 4 -0.49 8.89 1.49
N GLY A 5 -0.52 9.55 0.35
CA GLY A 5 -0.32 8.92 -0.94
C GLY A 5 0.92 9.44 -1.65
N THR A 6 1.56 8.56 -2.39
CA THR A 6 2.60 8.92 -3.34
C THR A 6 2.22 8.42 -4.72
N MET A 7 2.55 9.21 -5.73
CA MET A 7 2.42 8.83 -7.13
C MET A 7 3.79 8.95 -7.78
N VAL A 8 4.40 7.83 -8.12
CA VAL A 8 5.68 7.78 -8.83
C VAL A 8 5.43 7.64 -10.31
N SER A 9 5.96 8.55 -11.11
CA SER A 9 5.84 8.51 -12.56
C SER A 9 6.85 7.54 -13.15
N LEU A 10 6.39 6.44 -13.73
CA LEU A 10 7.24 5.52 -14.50
C LEU A 10 7.43 6.02 -15.93
N ASP A 11 6.40 6.66 -16.48
CA ASP A 11 6.46 7.42 -17.74
C ASP A 11 6.24 8.91 -17.43
N PRO A 12 6.68 9.86 -18.27
CA PRO A 12 6.42 11.28 -18.06
C PRO A 12 4.93 11.55 -17.92
N PHE A 13 4.53 12.40 -16.98
CA PHE A 13 3.16 12.90 -16.87
C PHE A 13 3.06 14.20 -17.66
N THR A 14 2.15 14.23 -18.63
CA THR A 14 1.90 15.38 -19.50
C THR A 14 0.46 15.82 -19.42
N ALA A 15 0.14 16.96 -20.00
CA ALA A 15 -1.22 17.52 -19.95
C ALA A 15 -2.26 16.64 -20.67
N ASP A 16 -1.83 15.82 -21.62
CA ASP A 16 -2.68 15.04 -22.53
C ASP A 16 -2.68 13.53 -22.25
N ASN A 17 -1.77 13.00 -21.39
CA ASN A 17 -1.65 11.57 -21.17
C ASN A 17 -2.26 11.07 -19.87
N GLY A 18 -3.20 11.83 -19.30
CA GLY A 18 -3.92 11.41 -18.10
C GLY A 18 -3.12 11.60 -16.80
N ALA A 19 -2.29 12.65 -16.74
CA ALA A 19 -1.63 13.03 -15.49
C ALA A 19 -2.65 13.18 -14.35
N THR A 20 -2.28 12.72 -13.15
CA THR A 20 -3.11 12.92 -11.96
C THR A 20 -3.36 14.40 -11.75
N THR A 21 -4.61 14.78 -11.50
CA THR A 21 -5.00 16.16 -11.20
C THR A 21 -5.25 16.31 -9.71
N LEU A 22 -4.90 17.46 -9.17
CA LEU A 22 -4.98 17.79 -7.74
C LEU A 22 -5.53 19.19 -7.56
N ILE A 23 -6.22 19.44 -6.45
CA ILE A 23 -6.58 20.80 -6.02
C ILE A 23 -5.69 21.17 -4.84
N PRO A 24 -4.65 21.99 -5.03
CA PRO A 24 -3.74 22.39 -3.95
C PRO A 24 -4.49 23.06 -2.80
N GLY A 25 -4.15 22.71 -1.57
CA GLY A 25 -4.78 23.30 -0.38
C GLY A 25 -6.16 22.74 -0.03
N SER A 26 -6.75 21.88 -0.85
CA SER A 26 -8.10 21.35 -0.63
C SER A 26 -8.24 20.45 0.61
N HIS A 27 -7.14 19.94 1.16
CA HIS A 27 -7.14 19.22 2.44
C HIS A 27 -7.48 20.10 3.65
N LEU A 28 -7.51 21.41 3.47
CA LEU A 28 -7.89 22.40 4.50
C LEU A 28 -9.36 22.85 4.39
N TRP A 29 -10.10 22.33 3.40
CA TRP A 29 -11.49 22.70 3.20
C TRP A 29 -12.41 22.05 4.23
N GLY A 30 -13.50 22.73 4.54
CA GLY A 30 -14.61 22.16 5.28
C GLY A 30 -15.45 21.20 4.42
N ASP A 31 -16.32 20.43 5.07
CA ASP A 31 -17.16 19.41 4.42
C ASP A 31 -18.24 20.01 3.49
N ASP A 32 -18.51 21.30 3.60
CA ASP A 32 -19.47 22.06 2.81
C ASP A 32 -18.96 22.43 1.41
N ARG A 33 -17.64 22.46 1.20
CA ARG A 33 -17.04 22.82 -0.08
C ARG A 33 -16.85 21.61 -0.99
N ARG A 34 -17.37 21.71 -2.22
CA ARG A 34 -17.18 20.71 -3.27
C ARG A 34 -16.12 21.15 -4.27
N PRO A 35 -15.33 20.21 -4.84
CA PRO A 35 -14.33 20.53 -5.86
C PRO A 35 -15.02 20.93 -7.16
N MET A 36 -14.46 21.90 -7.86
CA MET A 36 -14.82 22.23 -9.22
C MET A 36 -13.72 21.77 -10.17
N ARG A 37 -14.11 21.43 -11.39
CA ARG A 37 -13.17 20.87 -12.38
C ARG A 37 -12.09 21.86 -12.78
N GLU A 38 -12.42 23.13 -12.79
CA GLU A 38 -11.57 24.25 -13.15
C GLU A 38 -10.47 24.51 -12.12
N GLU A 39 -10.63 24.01 -10.90
CA GLU A 39 -9.65 24.14 -9.82
C GLU A 39 -8.57 23.04 -9.88
N MET A 40 -8.78 22.01 -10.71
CA MET A 40 -7.87 20.89 -10.80
C MET A 40 -6.65 21.21 -11.64
N ILE A 41 -5.47 21.02 -11.06
CA ILE A 41 -4.17 21.23 -11.71
C ILE A 41 -3.52 19.88 -12.00
N PRO A 42 -3.10 19.59 -13.24
CA PRO A 42 -2.41 18.35 -13.55
C PRO A 42 -0.98 18.35 -12.95
N ALA A 43 -0.61 17.25 -12.34
CA ALA A 43 0.74 17.01 -11.82
C ALA A 43 1.69 16.65 -12.98
N ILE A 44 2.08 17.63 -13.77
CA ILE A 44 3.02 17.44 -14.88
C ILE A 44 4.42 17.23 -14.31
N MET A 45 5.07 16.12 -14.68
CA MET A 45 6.38 15.76 -14.13
C MET A 45 7.11 14.77 -15.05
N PRO A 46 8.47 14.81 -15.11
CA PRO A 46 9.24 13.84 -15.86
C PRO A 46 9.18 12.44 -15.23
N ALA A 47 9.53 11.42 -16.00
CA ALA A 47 9.67 10.05 -15.48
C ALA A 47 10.68 10.01 -14.32
N GLY A 48 10.45 9.16 -13.34
CA GLY A 48 11.24 9.07 -12.12
C GLY A 48 10.90 10.09 -11.04
N SER A 49 9.97 11.03 -11.31
CA SER A 49 9.50 11.98 -10.30
C SER A 49 8.46 11.35 -9.38
N MET A 50 8.28 11.95 -8.21
CA MET A 50 7.27 11.54 -7.23
C MET A 50 6.45 12.75 -6.80
N CYS A 51 5.14 12.63 -6.87
CA CYS A 51 4.19 13.54 -6.24
C CYS A 51 3.74 12.93 -4.91
N TYR A 52 3.93 13.66 -3.82
CA TYR A 52 3.51 13.28 -2.48
C TYR A 52 2.38 14.21 -2.01
N PHE A 53 1.28 13.64 -1.53
CA PHE A 53 0.13 14.42 -1.08
C PHE A 53 -0.64 13.70 0.03
N LEU A 54 -1.44 14.46 0.78
CA LEU A 54 -2.39 13.91 1.75
C LEU A 54 -3.58 13.32 1.02
N ASN A 55 -4.06 12.16 1.41
CA ASN A 55 -5.24 11.54 0.76
C ASN A 55 -6.52 12.38 0.91
N THR A 56 -6.53 13.36 1.79
CA THR A 56 -7.60 14.36 1.93
C THR A 56 -7.55 15.47 0.88
N VAL A 57 -6.47 15.57 0.10
CA VAL A 57 -6.44 16.46 -1.07
C VAL A 57 -7.39 15.92 -2.13
N TRP A 58 -8.27 16.76 -2.64
CA TRP A 58 -9.10 16.41 -3.78
C TRP A 58 -8.23 16.13 -5.00
N HIS A 59 -8.37 14.92 -5.53
CA HIS A 59 -7.56 14.45 -6.66
C HIS A 59 -8.35 13.48 -7.53
N SER A 60 -7.94 13.38 -8.78
CA SER A 60 -8.50 12.39 -9.72
C SER A 60 -7.50 12.04 -10.82
N GLY A 61 -7.81 10.99 -11.58
CA GLY A 61 -7.11 10.72 -12.83
C GLY A 61 -7.49 11.76 -13.89
N GLY A 62 -6.51 12.31 -14.60
CA GLY A 62 -6.74 13.14 -15.77
C GLY A 62 -7.23 12.30 -16.96
N ALA A 63 -7.84 12.94 -17.96
CA ALA A 63 -8.19 12.29 -19.21
C ALA A 63 -6.92 12.00 -20.03
N ASN A 64 -6.79 10.77 -20.52
CA ASN A 64 -5.75 10.44 -21.47
C ASN A 64 -6.29 10.58 -22.90
N THR A 65 -5.89 11.63 -23.59
CA THR A 65 -6.23 11.91 -24.98
C THR A 65 -5.11 11.54 -25.93
N SER A 66 -3.98 11.05 -25.39
CA SER A 66 -2.85 10.56 -26.18
C SER A 66 -3.06 9.12 -26.68
N ASN A 67 -2.26 8.71 -27.65
CA ASN A 67 -2.29 7.33 -28.18
C ASN A 67 -1.43 6.33 -27.37
N LYS A 68 -0.97 6.71 -26.17
CA LYS A 68 -0.06 5.90 -25.36
C LYS A 68 -0.60 5.69 -23.95
N SER A 69 -0.29 4.55 -23.37
CA SER A 69 -0.51 4.32 -21.94
C SER A 69 0.51 5.12 -21.12
N ARG A 70 0.10 5.55 -19.93
CA ARG A 70 0.96 6.19 -18.94
C ARG A 70 1.00 5.33 -17.69
N ARG A 71 2.17 4.82 -17.35
CA ARG A 71 2.37 3.96 -16.18
C ARG A 71 2.79 4.78 -14.97
N SER A 72 2.28 4.41 -13.82
CA SER A 72 2.66 4.98 -12.53
C SER A 72 2.60 3.91 -11.44
N LEU A 73 3.32 4.14 -10.36
CA LEU A 73 3.24 3.37 -9.14
C LEU A 73 2.61 4.26 -8.06
N THR A 74 1.52 3.78 -7.46
CA THR A 74 0.90 4.45 -6.32
C THR A 74 1.21 3.67 -5.05
N VAL A 75 1.78 4.35 -4.07
CA VAL A 75 2.02 3.79 -2.74
C VAL A 75 1.28 4.63 -1.72
N GLN A 76 0.49 3.95 -0.89
CA GLN A 76 -0.28 4.60 0.19
C GLN A 76 0.29 4.18 1.54
N TYR A 77 0.47 5.17 2.41
CA TYR A 77 0.93 4.97 3.77
C TYR A 77 -0.18 5.33 4.75
N CYS A 78 -0.31 4.55 5.80
CA CYS A 78 -1.26 4.81 6.88
C CYS A 78 -0.55 4.78 8.23
N GLN A 79 -1.24 5.26 9.25
CA GLN A 79 -0.77 5.11 10.62
C GLN A 79 -0.77 3.64 11.04
N PRO A 80 0.11 3.21 11.93
CA PRO A 80 0.32 1.79 12.27
C PRO A 80 -0.89 1.10 12.91
N TRP A 81 -1.86 1.85 13.44
CA TRP A 81 -3.12 1.32 13.97
C TRP A 81 -4.22 1.15 12.92
N ILE A 82 -3.96 1.54 11.67
CA ILE A 82 -4.91 1.37 10.57
C ILE A 82 -4.59 0.08 9.83
N ARG A 83 -5.60 -0.74 9.62
CA ARG A 83 -5.46 -1.92 8.78
C ARG A 83 -5.29 -1.48 7.32
N THR A 84 -4.23 -1.94 6.70
CA THR A 84 -3.96 -1.69 5.27
C THR A 84 -5.02 -2.37 4.39
N PHE A 85 -5.28 -1.80 3.24
CA PHE A 85 -6.21 -2.35 2.25
C PHE A 85 -5.76 -3.76 1.81
N GLU A 86 -4.47 -3.92 1.53
CA GLU A 86 -3.86 -5.22 1.25
C GLU A 86 -3.11 -5.72 2.48
N ASN A 87 -3.18 -7.03 2.73
CA ASN A 87 -2.41 -7.66 3.79
C ASN A 87 -0.99 -7.96 3.30
N MET A 88 -0.10 -6.98 3.44
CA MET A 88 1.28 -7.07 2.97
C MET A 88 2.06 -8.23 3.61
N THR A 89 1.70 -8.63 4.84
CA THR A 89 2.36 -9.74 5.52
C THR A 89 2.00 -11.10 4.94
N ILE A 90 0.84 -11.21 4.31
CA ILE A 90 0.41 -12.43 3.61
C ILE A 90 0.78 -12.37 2.12
N ALA A 91 0.66 -11.19 1.50
CA ALA A 91 0.91 -10.99 0.07
C ALA A 91 2.39 -11.20 -0.31
N MET A 92 3.31 -10.89 0.60
CA MET A 92 4.73 -11.19 0.40
C MET A 92 5.00 -12.67 0.65
N GLY A 93 5.66 -13.30 -0.30
CA GLY A 93 6.26 -14.62 -0.08
C GLY A 93 7.26 -14.57 1.08
N TRP A 94 7.19 -15.57 1.96
CA TRP A 94 8.06 -15.68 3.14
C TRP A 94 9.51 -15.99 2.79
N GLU A 95 9.72 -16.49 1.59
CA GLU A 95 11.01 -16.98 1.10
C GLU A 95 12.00 -15.85 0.84
N ASP A 96 11.49 -14.67 0.48
CA ASP A 96 12.30 -13.53 0.05
C ASP A 96 12.45 -12.42 1.09
N LEU A 97 11.93 -12.60 2.31
CA LEU A 97 11.95 -11.55 3.33
C LEU A 97 13.35 -11.10 3.71
N ASP A 98 14.33 -12.00 3.65
CA ASP A 98 15.72 -11.70 3.98
C ASP A 98 16.38 -10.79 2.92
N GLN A 99 15.82 -10.73 1.71
CA GLN A 99 16.28 -9.89 0.62
C GLN A 99 15.68 -8.48 0.67
N VAL A 100 14.64 -8.28 1.50
CA VAL A 100 13.94 -6.99 1.58
C VAL A 100 14.61 -6.09 2.61
N PRO A 101 14.93 -4.84 2.27
CA PRO A 101 15.50 -3.89 3.22
C PRO A 101 14.65 -3.76 4.49
N LYS A 102 15.30 -3.78 5.66
CA LYS A 102 14.63 -3.71 6.97
C LYS A 102 13.62 -2.56 7.07
N ARG A 103 13.95 -1.39 6.53
CA ARG A 103 13.07 -0.23 6.55
C ARG A 103 11.78 -0.48 5.75
N LEU A 104 11.87 -1.18 4.64
CA LEU A 104 10.71 -1.52 3.83
C LEU A 104 9.81 -2.51 4.59
N LEU A 105 10.39 -3.54 5.21
CA LEU A 105 9.64 -4.45 6.06
C LEU A 105 8.90 -3.72 7.19
N GLN A 106 9.53 -2.74 7.81
CA GLN A 106 8.88 -1.92 8.84
C GLN A 106 7.66 -1.17 8.28
N LEU A 107 7.80 -0.55 7.11
CA LEU A 107 6.70 0.17 6.44
C LEU A 107 5.56 -0.76 6.01
N MET A 108 5.86 -2.01 5.73
CA MET A 108 4.88 -3.06 5.39
C MET A 108 4.19 -3.67 6.61
N GLY A 109 4.50 -3.24 7.81
CA GLY A 109 3.87 -3.71 9.04
C GLY A 109 4.58 -4.88 9.74
N PHE A 110 5.82 -5.23 9.33
CA PHE A 110 6.63 -6.23 10.03
C PHE A 110 7.39 -5.65 11.23
N SER A 111 6.80 -4.68 11.92
CA SER A 111 7.39 -4.04 13.10
C SER A 111 6.37 -3.87 14.20
N THR A 112 6.86 -3.62 15.42
CA THR A 112 6.02 -3.17 16.51
C THR A 112 5.96 -1.64 16.53
N HIS A 113 4.82 -1.10 16.93
CA HIS A 113 4.64 0.31 17.22
C HIS A 113 3.82 0.45 18.50
N ASP A 114 4.35 1.08 19.51
CA ASP A 114 3.77 1.17 20.84
C ASP A 114 3.27 -0.19 21.36
N PHE A 115 1.96 -0.37 21.46
CA PHE A 115 1.33 -1.61 21.93
C PHE A 115 0.90 -2.55 20.80
N MET A 116 1.23 -2.24 19.54
CA MET A 116 0.78 -3.01 18.37
C MET A 116 1.88 -3.81 17.74
N GLY A 117 1.50 -4.88 17.03
CA GLY A 117 2.43 -5.72 16.29
C GLY A 117 3.19 -6.73 17.16
N TYR A 118 2.77 -6.93 18.42
CA TYR A 118 3.32 -7.96 19.30
C TYR A 118 2.88 -9.35 18.86
N VAL A 119 3.75 -10.31 19.07
CA VAL A 119 3.47 -11.73 18.87
C VAL A 119 3.61 -12.43 20.23
N ASP A 120 2.54 -13.08 20.69
CA ASP A 120 2.48 -13.75 22.00
C ASP A 120 2.86 -12.82 23.18
N GLY A 121 2.43 -11.56 23.15
CA GLY A 121 2.71 -10.59 24.21
C GLY A 121 4.17 -10.15 24.30
N ARG A 122 5.01 -10.48 23.31
CA ARG A 122 6.42 -10.12 23.26
C ARG A 122 6.74 -9.30 22.03
N ALA A 123 7.53 -8.26 22.20
CA ALA A 123 8.15 -7.59 21.08
C ALA A 123 9.02 -8.61 20.30
N PRO A 124 8.91 -8.70 18.99
CA PRO A 124 9.72 -9.61 18.20
C PRO A 124 11.19 -9.21 18.31
N ARG A 125 11.93 -9.89 19.14
CA ARG A 125 13.36 -9.63 19.38
C ARG A 125 14.23 -9.90 18.16
N THR A 126 13.80 -10.79 17.33
CA THR A 126 14.51 -11.24 16.14
C THR A 126 13.54 -11.30 14.98
N GLY A 127 13.15 -10.19 14.50
CA GLY A 127 12.42 -9.96 13.27
C GLY A 127 11.76 -11.17 12.60
N VAL A 128 12.15 -11.31 11.41
CA VAL A 128 11.61 -12.13 10.34
C VAL A 128 11.66 -13.65 10.62
N GLU A 129 12.73 -14.17 11.23
CA GLU A 129 12.92 -15.63 11.36
C GLU A 129 11.90 -16.35 12.25
N MET A 130 11.58 -15.80 13.41
CA MET A 130 10.58 -16.43 14.29
C MET A 130 9.16 -16.39 13.70
N ARG A 131 8.83 -15.32 12.98
CA ARG A 131 7.56 -15.18 12.27
C ARG A 131 7.48 -16.15 11.10
N LYS A 132 8.57 -16.27 10.33
CA LYS A 132 8.71 -17.22 9.22
C LYS A 132 8.40 -18.65 9.68
N LYS A 133 9.03 -19.09 10.75
CA LYS A 133 8.85 -20.46 11.29
C LYS A 133 7.41 -20.74 11.71
N ARG A 134 6.78 -19.86 12.48
CA ARG A 134 5.41 -20.08 12.99
C ARG A 134 4.33 -20.01 11.91
N LEU A 135 4.50 -19.15 10.93
CA LEU A 135 3.51 -19.05 9.83
C LEU A 135 3.63 -20.20 8.84
N ILE A 136 4.83 -20.69 8.61
CA ILE A 136 5.04 -21.94 7.86
C ILE A 136 4.38 -23.11 8.61
N GLU A 137 4.61 -23.22 9.90
CA GLU A 137 3.97 -24.27 10.74
C GLU A 137 2.44 -24.15 10.75
N TRP A 138 1.89 -22.93 10.80
CA TRP A 138 0.45 -22.71 10.70
C TRP A 138 -0.09 -23.08 9.32
N ALA A 139 0.55 -22.64 8.25
CA ALA A 139 0.14 -22.94 6.88
C ALA A 139 0.16 -24.43 6.59
N LEU A 140 1.20 -25.15 7.06
CA LEU A 140 1.28 -26.60 6.93
C LEU A 140 0.13 -27.30 7.67
N ARG A 141 -0.20 -26.88 8.89
CA ARG A 141 -1.33 -27.42 9.65
C ARG A 141 -2.70 -27.18 8.99
N GLU A 142 -2.89 -26.01 8.38
CA GLU A 142 -4.15 -25.74 7.67
C GLU A 142 -4.26 -26.59 6.39
N ASN A 143 -3.18 -26.73 5.63
CA ASN A 143 -3.14 -27.62 4.46
C ASN A 143 -3.45 -29.08 4.83
N GLU A 144 -2.87 -29.58 5.93
CA GLU A 144 -3.17 -30.95 6.42
C GLU A 144 -4.65 -31.11 6.80
N LYS A 145 -5.27 -30.09 7.40
CA LYS A 145 -6.71 -30.10 7.73
C LYS A 145 -7.57 -30.11 6.48
N GLU A 146 -7.22 -29.34 5.46
CA GLU A 146 -7.94 -29.32 4.18
C GLU A 146 -7.82 -30.65 3.44
N GLU A 147 -6.63 -31.27 3.43
CA GLU A 147 -6.43 -32.59 2.85
C GLU A 147 -7.27 -33.68 3.56
N ARG A 148 -7.36 -33.64 4.89
CA ARG A 148 -8.20 -34.57 5.67
C ARG A 148 -9.68 -34.39 5.32
N ARG A 149 -10.18 -33.14 5.30
CA ARG A 149 -11.57 -32.83 4.90
C ARG A 149 -11.87 -33.28 3.47
N GLY A 150 -10.93 -33.11 2.55
CA GLY A 150 -11.07 -33.54 1.16
C GLY A 150 -11.09 -35.06 0.99
N LYS A 151 -10.45 -35.81 1.89
CA LYS A 151 -10.52 -37.29 1.92
C LYS A 151 -11.81 -37.79 2.53
N GLU A 152 -12.31 -37.17 3.60
CA GLU A 152 -13.57 -37.53 4.26
C GLU A 152 -14.79 -37.23 3.38
N SER A 153 -14.73 -36.22 2.52
CA SER A 153 -15.82 -35.88 1.59
C SER A 153 -15.90 -36.78 0.34
N ARG A 154 -14.92 -37.69 0.15
CA ARG A 154 -14.88 -38.62 -0.97
C ARG A 154 -15.23 -40.06 -0.58
N LEU A 155 -15.50 -40.32 0.70
CA LEU A 155 -16.06 -41.54 1.27
C LEU A 155 -17.56 -41.39 1.51
#